data_bf3fd5bb68a81201b1e94e627d4a66e3
#
_entry.id   bf3fd5bb68a81201b1e94e627d4a66e3
#
_cell.length_a   1.000
_cell.length_b   1.000
_cell.length_c   1.000
_cell.angle_alpha   90.00
_cell.angle_beta   90.00
_cell.angle_gamma   90.00
#
_symmetry.space_group_name_H-M   'P 1'
#
loop_
_entity.id
_entity.type
_entity.pdbx_description
1 polymer ?
#
loop_
_entity_poly.entity_id
_entity_poly.type
_entity_poly.pdbx_seq_one_letter_code
_entity_poly.pdbx_strand_id
1 'polypeptide(L)' 'MDWKTLTKELQGSGLSQAAIADAVGKSQAWVSAVSSGQYNDLKWADGQALIELHKKSVKQAA' A
#
# COMPACT_ATOMS: atom_id res chain seq x y z
N MET A 1 -12.18 2.40 3.25
CA MET A 1 -11.26 1.32 2.82
C MET A 1 -10.24 1.05 3.90
N ASP A 2 -9.90 -0.19 4.11
CA ASP A 2 -8.92 -0.58 5.13
C ASP A 2 -7.51 -0.54 4.54
N TRP A 3 -6.86 0.60 4.70
CA TRP A 3 -5.51 0.81 4.15
C TRP A 3 -4.47 -0.10 4.80
N LYS A 4 -4.67 -0.44 6.06
CA LYS A 4 -3.79 -1.35 6.77
C LYS A 4 -3.78 -2.72 6.11
N THR A 5 -4.96 -3.27 5.85
CA THR A 5 -5.09 -4.57 5.21
C THR A 5 -4.53 -4.55 3.80
N LEU A 6 -4.85 -3.51 3.03
CA LEU A 6 -4.36 -3.39 1.67
C LEU A 6 -2.83 -3.36 1.63
N THR A 7 -2.21 -2.59 2.52
CA THR A 7 -0.76 -2.49 2.58
C THR A 7 -0.13 -3.80 3.00
N LYS A 8 -0.74 -4.51 3.95
CA LYS A 8 -0.24 -5.83 4.36
C LYS A 8 -0.35 -6.86 3.25
N GLU A 9 -1.39 -6.79 2.46
CA GLU A 9 -1.52 -7.67 1.29
C GLU A 9 -0.42 -7.39 0.26
N LEU A 10 -0.08 -6.13 0.06
CA LEU A 10 1.04 -5.78 -0.81
C LEU A 10 2.34 -6.38 -0.30
N GLN A 11 2.60 -6.30 0.99
CA GLN A 11 3.79 -6.90 1.57
C GLN A 11 3.76 -8.41 1.42
N GLY A 12 2.60 -9.02 1.60
CA GLY A 12 2.43 -10.46 1.43
C GLY A 12 2.64 -10.93 0.00
N SER A 13 2.48 -10.04 -0.98
CA SER A 13 2.72 -10.37 -2.38
C SER A 13 4.20 -10.36 -2.76
N GLY A 14 5.07 -10.00 -1.82
CA GLY A 14 6.51 -10.00 -2.05
C GLY A 14 7.12 -8.60 -2.11
N LEU A 15 6.34 -7.55 -1.91
CA LEU A 15 6.85 -6.18 -1.95
C LEU A 15 7.30 -5.76 -0.55
N SER A 16 8.53 -5.24 -0.46
CA SER A 16 8.98 -4.62 0.77
C SER A 16 8.33 -3.26 0.95
N GLN A 17 8.38 -2.73 2.17
CA GLN A 17 7.88 -1.38 2.42
C GLN A 17 8.63 -0.35 1.58
N ALA A 18 9.93 -0.55 1.38
CA ALA A 18 10.72 0.35 0.54
C ALA A 18 10.25 0.29 -0.92
N ALA A 19 9.95 -0.91 -1.43
CA ALA A 19 9.45 -1.07 -2.79
C ALA A 19 8.07 -0.42 -2.95
N ILE A 20 7.19 -0.58 -1.98
CA ILE A 20 5.88 0.07 -2.01
C ILE A 20 6.04 1.58 -2.00
N ALA A 21 6.90 2.10 -1.13
CA ALA A 21 7.13 3.54 -1.02
C ALA A 21 7.64 4.12 -2.34
N ASP A 22 8.57 3.42 -2.97
CA ASP A 22 9.12 3.85 -4.25
C ASP A 22 8.04 3.87 -5.33
N ALA A 23 7.21 2.84 -5.36
CA ALA A 23 6.16 2.72 -6.37
C ALA A 23 5.08 3.81 -6.23
N VAL A 24 4.77 4.22 -5.00
CA VAL A 24 3.73 5.22 -4.77
C VAL A 24 4.29 6.64 -4.57
N GLY A 25 5.60 6.79 -4.59
CA GLY A 25 6.23 8.11 -4.47
C GLY A 25 6.20 8.67 -3.06
N LYS A 26 6.23 7.80 -2.04
CA LYS A 26 6.23 8.20 -0.64
C LYS A 26 7.49 7.68 0.07
N SER A 27 7.64 8.03 1.35
CA SER A 27 8.74 7.51 2.16
C SER A 27 8.40 6.13 2.71
N GLN A 28 9.43 5.37 3.06
CA GLN A 28 9.23 4.09 3.72
C GLN A 28 8.53 4.27 5.06
N ALA A 29 8.84 5.34 5.78
CA ALA A 29 8.17 5.65 7.05
C ALA A 29 6.66 5.84 6.86
N TRP A 30 6.26 6.47 5.76
CA TRP A 30 4.84 6.64 5.44
C TRP A 30 4.16 5.28 5.24
N VAL A 31 4.81 4.39 4.49
CA VAL A 31 4.26 3.04 4.24
C VAL A 31 4.16 2.27 5.56
N SER A 32 5.18 2.37 6.40
CA SER A 32 5.17 1.73 7.71
C SER A 32 3.99 2.23 8.56
N ALA A 33 3.76 3.54 8.55
CA ALA A 33 2.65 4.14 9.30
C ALA A 33 1.30 3.66 8.78
N VAL A 34 1.14 3.57 7.46
CA VAL A 34 -0.10 3.07 6.87
C VAL A 34 -0.31 1.61 7.26
N SER A 35 0.73 0.80 7.19
CA SER A 35 0.61 -0.63 7.48
C SER A 35 0.36 -0.90 8.96
N SER A 36 0.74 0.01 9.83
CA SER A 36 0.46 -0.14 11.26
C SER A 36 -0.90 0.42 11.68
N GLY A 37 -1.65 1.00 10.74
CA GLY A 37 -2.99 1.49 11.01
C GLY A 37 -3.06 2.88 11.58
N GLN A 38 -2.00 3.68 11.46
CA GLN A 38 -1.98 5.05 11.97
C GLN A 38 -2.85 6.00 11.17
N TYR A 39 -3.16 5.66 9.92
CA TYR A 39 -4.01 6.49 9.07
C TYR A 39 -5.38 5.85 8.93
N ASN A 40 -6.41 6.58 9.30
CA ASN A 40 -7.79 6.15 9.06
C ASN A 40 -8.19 6.42 7.62
N ASP A 41 -7.57 7.42 7.01
CA ASP A 41 -7.89 7.84 5.66
C ASP A 41 -6.64 8.41 5.00
N LEU A 42 -6.64 8.40 3.68
CA LEU A 42 -5.52 8.92 2.90
C LEU A 42 -6.02 9.95 1.91
N LYS A 43 -5.12 10.84 1.47
CA LYS A 43 -5.43 11.72 0.35
C LYS A 43 -5.78 10.87 -0.85
N TRP A 44 -6.71 11.39 -1.68
CA TRP A 44 -7.21 10.64 -2.82
C TRP A 44 -6.09 10.13 -3.73
N ALA A 45 -5.12 10.97 -4.05
CA ALA A 45 -4.01 10.58 -4.92
C ALA A 45 -3.16 9.46 -4.32
N ASP A 46 -2.92 9.53 -3.01
CA ASP A 46 -2.14 8.50 -2.32
C ASP A 46 -2.90 7.18 -2.27
N GLY A 47 -4.20 7.25 -1.99
CA GLY A 47 -5.05 6.06 -1.97
C GLY A 47 -5.13 5.41 -3.33
N GLN A 48 -5.26 6.20 -4.39
CA GLN A 48 -5.31 5.68 -5.75
C GLN A 48 -4.02 4.98 -6.13
N ALA A 49 -2.87 5.55 -5.74
CA ALA A 49 -1.58 4.92 -6.04
C ALA A 49 -1.47 3.55 -5.37
N LEU A 50 -1.92 3.44 -4.12
CA LEU A 50 -1.92 2.15 -3.41
C LEU A 50 -2.87 1.15 -4.05
N ILE A 51 -4.06 1.59 -4.42
CA ILE A 51 -5.04 0.71 -5.06
C ILE A 51 -4.52 0.19 -6.39
N GLU A 52 -3.91 1.05 -7.18
CA GLU A 52 -3.35 0.64 -8.46
C GLU A 52 -2.21 -0.35 -8.30
N LEU A 53 -1.33 -0.09 -7.34
CA LEU A 53 -0.25 -1.01 -7.04
C LEU A 53 -0.79 -2.37 -6.57
N HIS A 54 -1.84 -2.34 -5.75
CA HIS A 54 -2.47 -3.57 -5.26
C HIS A 54 -3.02 -4.38 -6.43
N LYS A 55 -3.68 -3.73 -7.38
CA LYS A 55 -4.22 -4.43 -8.54
C LYS A 55 -3.15 -5.08 -9.38
N LYS A 56 -1.97 -4.46 -9.48
CA LYS A 56 -0.87 -4.99 -10.27
C LYS A 56 -0.13 -6.10 -9.56
N SER A 57 -0.04 -6.03 -8.24
CA SER A 57 0.84 -6.90 -7.46
C SER A 57 0.10 -8.07 -6.83
N VAL A 58 -1.13 -7.85 -6.39
CA VAL A 58 -1.95 -8.88 -5.77
C VAL A 58 -2.94 -9.35 -6.83
N LYS A 59 -2.57 -10.42 -7.52
CA LYS A 59 -3.42 -10.94 -8.58
C LYS A 59 -4.58 -11.69 -7.96
N GLN A 60 -5.77 -11.34 -8.42
CA GLN A 60 -6.96 -12.08 -8.07
C GLN A 60 -6.93 -13.41 -8.80
N ALA A 61 -7.29 -14.47 -8.11
CA ALA A 61 -7.49 -15.75 -8.77
C ALA A 61 -8.66 -15.60 -9.73
N ALA A 62 -8.40 -15.78 -10.97
CA ALA A 62 -9.45 -15.65 -11.98
C ALA A 62 -10.44 -16.81 -11.88
#